data_be67cd03abc671de7a6896a6e90623d6
#
_entry.id   be67cd03abc671de7a6896a6e90623d6
#
_cell.length_a   1.000
_cell.length_b   1.000
_cell.length_c   1.000
_cell.angle_alpha   90.00
_cell.angle_beta   90.00
_cell.angle_gamma   90.00
#
_symmetry.space_group_name_H-M   'P 1'
#
loop_
_entity.id
_entity.type
_entity.pdbx_description
1 polymer ?
#
loop_
_entity_poly.entity_id
_entity_poly.type
_entity_poly.pdbx_seq_one_letter_code
_entity_poly.pdbx_strand_id
1 'polypeptide(L)'
;MNKKNQQGVAILFAILLVSVLISMVLVFSSIFIPKIRSASDVRKTTAAAYAAESAIEWCIYINEQGSTSLPVMNNGATFVNAATGILPTEAECATFPVTIIGTFGGVSRAFEISL
;
A
#
# COMPACT_ATOMS: atom_id res chain seq x y z
N MET A 1 57.03 5.10 28.49
CA MET A 1 55.71 4.45 28.37
C MET A 1 55.89 3.00 27.97
N ASN A 2 55.38 2.10 28.77
CA ASN A 2 55.50 0.66 28.49
C ASN A 2 54.66 0.27 27.29
N LYS A 3 55.25 -0.37 26.29
CA LYS A 3 54.53 -0.86 25.07
C LYS A 3 53.26 -1.67 25.38
N LYS A 4 53.19 -2.34 26.51
CA LYS A 4 52.02 -3.11 26.96
C LYS A 4 50.81 -2.24 27.28
N ASN A 5 50.99 -1.02 27.79
CA ASN A 5 49.88 -0.09 28.07
C ASN A 5 49.29 0.52 26.82
N GLN A 6 50.08 0.69 25.75
CA GLN A 6 49.59 1.22 24.47
C GLN A 6 48.69 0.22 23.74
N GLN A 7 48.97 -1.08 23.86
CA GLN A 7 48.10 -2.11 23.25
C GLN A 7 46.75 -2.19 23.91
N GLY A 8 46.64 -2.02 25.22
CA GLY A 8 45.38 -2.00 25.95
C GLY A 8 44.50 -0.82 25.55
N VAL A 9 45.09 0.37 25.39
CA VAL A 9 44.35 1.59 24.95
C VAL A 9 43.85 1.44 23.51
N ALA A 10 44.63 0.85 22.61
CA ALA A 10 44.23 0.63 21.23
C ALA A 10 43.04 -0.33 21.12
N ILE A 11 42.99 -1.39 21.93
CA ILE A 11 41.86 -2.32 21.96
C ILE A 11 40.60 -1.65 22.49
N LEU A 12 40.71 -0.88 23.56
CA LEU A 12 39.56 -0.11 24.08
C LEU A 12 39.00 0.87 23.06
N PHE A 13 39.88 1.54 22.33
CA PHE A 13 39.46 2.47 21.29
C PHE A 13 38.77 1.77 20.11
N ALA A 14 39.28 0.60 19.72
CA ALA A 14 38.68 -0.23 18.68
C ALA A 14 37.28 -0.73 19.08
N ILE A 15 37.11 -1.20 20.31
CA ILE A 15 35.80 -1.63 20.82
C ILE A 15 34.81 -0.46 20.86
N LEU A 16 35.24 0.73 21.26
CA LEU A 16 34.42 1.92 21.32
C LEU A 16 33.97 2.32 19.91
N LEU A 17 34.87 2.32 18.93
CA LEU A 17 34.52 2.62 17.54
C LEU A 17 33.51 1.62 16.97
N VAL A 18 33.73 0.33 17.20
CA VAL A 18 32.81 -0.70 16.74
C VAL A 18 31.42 -0.57 17.39
N SER A 19 31.36 -0.25 18.68
CA SER A 19 30.07 -0.05 19.37
C SER A 19 29.30 1.14 18.84
N VAL A 20 29.98 2.24 18.51
CA VAL A 20 29.36 3.40 17.88
C VAL A 20 28.83 3.07 16.49
N LEU A 21 29.60 2.35 15.66
CA LEU A 21 29.16 1.93 14.33
C LEU A 21 27.92 1.03 14.39
N ILE A 22 27.92 0.05 15.30
CA ILE A 22 26.77 -0.84 15.49
C ILE A 22 25.53 -0.02 15.91
N SER A 23 25.70 0.91 16.84
CA SER A 23 24.61 1.77 17.29
C SER A 23 24.02 2.59 16.14
N MET A 24 24.85 3.16 15.27
CA MET A 24 24.40 3.89 14.09
C MET A 24 23.60 2.99 13.13
N VAL A 25 24.08 1.79 12.85
CA VAL A 25 23.39 0.84 11.96
C VAL A 25 22.02 0.47 12.51
N LEU A 26 21.90 0.22 13.82
CA LEU A 26 20.62 -0.09 14.47
C LEU A 26 19.63 1.08 14.37
N VAL A 27 20.07 2.30 14.59
CA VAL A 27 19.23 3.50 14.47
C VAL A 27 18.76 3.69 13.03
N PHE A 28 19.65 3.58 12.05
CA PHE A 28 19.27 3.67 10.64
C PHE A 28 18.24 2.58 10.25
N SER A 29 18.51 1.35 10.67
CA SER A 29 17.60 0.23 10.37
C SER A 29 16.21 0.45 10.94
N SER A 30 16.08 0.97 12.15
CA SER A 30 14.79 1.24 12.80
C SER A 30 13.97 2.33 12.12
N ILE A 31 14.62 3.24 11.40
CA ILE A 31 13.94 4.34 10.68
C ILE A 31 13.61 3.96 9.24
N PHE A 32 14.53 3.29 8.54
CA PHE A 32 14.37 3.00 7.11
C PHE A 32 13.36 1.89 6.81
N ILE A 33 13.34 0.83 7.62
CA ILE A 33 12.43 -0.31 7.38
C ILE A 33 10.95 0.11 7.39
N PRO A 34 10.46 0.83 8.42
CA PRO A 34 9.06 1.26 8.43
C PRO A 34 8.72 2.25 7.29
N LYS A 35 9.67 3.11 6.88
CA LYS A 35 9.46 4.02 5.75
C LYS A 35 9.29 3.30 4.41
N ILE A 36 10.08 2.26 4.16
CA ILE A 36 9.95 1.45 2.94
C ILE A 36 8.62 0.71 2.94
N ARG A 37 8.19 0.15 4.05
CA ARG A 37 6.87 -0.51 4.17
C ARG A 37 5.74 0.47 3.93
N SER A 38 5.78 1.64 4.54
CA SER A 38 4.78 2.69 4.35
C SER A 38 4.68 3.13 2.88
N ALA A 39 5.79 3.30 2.18
CA ALA A 39 5.80 3.65 0.76
C ALA A 39 5.16 2.54 -0.12
N SER A 40 5.41 1.27 0.20
CA SER A 40 4.77 0.14 -0.47
C SER A 40 3.25 0.13 -0.24
N ASP A 41 2.81 0.37 0.99
CA ASP A 41 1.40 0.36 1.36
C ASP A 41 0.63 1.53 0.71
N VAL A 42 1.26 2.69 0.55
CA VAL A 42 0.69 3.82 -0.20
C VAL A 42 0.43 3.44 -1.66
N ARG A 43 1.38 2.80 -2.33
CA ARG A 43 1.19 2.34 -3.71
C ARG A 43 0.04 1.34 -3.84
N LYS A 44 -0.04 0.39 -2.93
CA LYS A 44 -1.12 -0.62 -2.91
C LYS A 44 -2.47 0.03 -2.65
N THR A 45 -2.53 0.96 -1.70
CA THR A 45 -3.73 1.73 -1.39
C THR A 45 -4.22 2.53 -2.58
N THR A 46 -3.31 3.22 -3.29
CA THR A 46 -3.64 4.00 -4.48
C THR A 46 -4.17 3.10 -5.60
N ALA A 47 -3.52 1.97 -5.86
CA ALA A 47 -3.97 1.03 -6.88
C ALA A 47 -5.36 0.43 -6.55
N ALA A 48 -5.61 0.09 -5.29
CA ALA A 48 -6.92 -0.37 -4.83
C ALA A 48 -8.00 0.72 -4.97
N ALA A 49 -7.68 1.98 -4.64
CA ALA A 49 -8.58 3.10 -4.81
C ALA A 49 -8.94 3.33 -6.28
N TYR A 50 -7.97 3.37 -7.18
CA TYR A 50 -8.22 3.53 -8.61
C TYR A 50 -9.08 2.39 -9.20
N ALA A 51 -8.91 1.16 -8.72
CA ALA A 51 -9.74 0.05 -9.16
C ALA A 51 -11.22 0.28 -8.75
N ALA A 52 -11.47 0.72 -7.52
CA ALA A 52 -12.81 1.03 -7.05
C ALA A 52 -13.41 2.23 -7.79
N GLU A 53 -12.64 3.31 -8.00
CA GLU A 53 -13.06 4.50 -8.75
C GLU A 53 -13.43 4.14 -10.20
N SER A 54 -12.63 3.32 -10.88
CA SER A 54 -12.93 2.89 -12.25
C SER A 54 -14.23 2.12 -12.35
N ALA A 55 -14.57 1.30 -11.38
CA ALA A 55 -15.84 0.59 -11.35
C ALA A 55 -17.02 1.53 -11.04
N ILE A 56 -16.82 2.53 -10.21
CA ILE A 56 -17.80 3.56 -9.90
C ILE A 56 -18.07 4.42 -11.13
N GLU A 57 -17.05 4.88 -11.83
CA GLU A 57 -17.20 5.64 -13.09
C GLU A 57 -17.96 4.83 -14.14
N TRP A 58 -17.68 3.53 -14.22
CA TRP A 58 -18.43 2.62 -15.08
C TRP A 58 -19.92 2.57 -14.71
N CYS A 59 -20.25 2.47 -13.41
CA CYS A 59 -21.62 2.51 -12.93
C CYS A 59 -22.33 3.82 -13.29
N ILE A 60 -21.65 4.97 -13.12
CA ILE A 60 -22.19 6.28 -13.50
C ILE A 60 -22.42 6.33 -15.01
N TYR A 61 -21.45 5.89 -15.80
CA TYR A 61 -21.53 5.91 -17.25
C TYR A 61 -22.71 5.08 -17.76
N ILE A 62 -22.91 3.87 -17.22
CA ILE A 62 -24.04 3.02 -17.59
C ILE A 62 -25.38 3.72 -17.31
N ASN A 63 -25.47 4.40 -16.18
CA ASN A 63 -26.70 5.09 -15.78
C ASN A 63 -27.04 6.29 -16.68
N GLU A 64 -25.99 6.98 -17.18
CA GLU A 64 -26.16 8.19 -18.00
C GLU A 64 -26.18 7.91 -19.51
N GLN A 65 -25.34 7.01 -19.98
CA GLN A 65 -25.05 6.82 -21.41
C GLN A 65 -25.50 5.46 -21.96
N GLY A 66 -25.77 4.51 -21.09
CA GLY A 66 -26.15 3.14 -21.46
C GLY A 66 -25.04 2.11 -21.33
N SER A 67 -25.34 0.89 -21.75
CA SER A 67 -24.48 -0.29 -21.55
C SER A 67 -23.11 -0.15 -22.21
N THR A 68 -22.06 -0.50 -21.46
CA THR A 68 -20.68 -0.60 -21.91
C THR A 68 -19.95 -1.74 -21.21
N SER A 69 -18.79 -2.14 -21.75
CA SER A 69 -17.98 -3.19 -21.14
C SER A 69 -17.40 -2.78 -19.81
N LEU A 70 -17.30 -3.75 -18.88
CA LEU A 70 -16.66 -3.57 -17.59
C LEU A 70 -15.17 -3.19 -17.75
N PRO A 71 -14.64 -2.24 -16.97
CA PRO A 71 -13.22 -1.88 -17.04
C PRO A 71 -12.31 -3.03 -16.64
N VAL A 72 -11.19 -3.17 -17.33
CA VAL A 72 -10.18 -4.19 -17.06
C VAL A 72 -8.94 -3.53 -16.45
N MET A 73 -8.53 -4.01 -15.28
CA MET A 73 -7.33 -3.52 -14.61
C MET A 73 -6.08 -4.26 -15.13
N ASN A 74 -5.14 -3.53 -15.73
CA ASN A 74 -3.91 -4.12 -16.27
C ASN A 74 -2.80 -4.30 -15.22
N ASN A 75 -2.98 -3.74 -14.02
CA ASN A 75 -2.01 -3.77 -12.92
C ASN A 75 -2.22 -4.92 -11.93
N GLY A 76 -3.22 -5.79 -12.17
CA GLY A 76 -3.58 -6.88 -11.25
C GLY A 76 -4.48 -6.45 -10.09
N ALA A 77 -4.92 -5.19 -10.04
CA ALA A 77 -5.95 -4.76 -9.10
C ALA A 77 -7.30 -5.37 -9.49
N THR A 78 -8.15 -5.59 -8.50
CA THR A 78 -9.51 -6.12 -8.69
C THR A 78 -10.52 -5.24 -7.97
N PHE A 79 -11.78 -5.34 -8.37
CA PHE A 79 -12.88 -4.69 -7.69
C PHE A 79 -14.09 -5.61 -7.64
N VAL A 80 -14.90 -5.45 -6.60
CA VAL A 80 -16.14 -6.20 -6.39
C VAL A 80 -17.21 -5.31 -5.78
N ASN A 81 -18.46 -5.65 -5.99
CA ASN A 81 -19.56 -5.04 -5.26
C ASN A 81 -19.54 -5.56 -3.80
N ALA A 82 -19.59 -4.66 -2.84
CA ALA A 82 -19.52 -5.00 -1.42
C ALA A 82 -20.71 -5.86 -0.96
N ALA A 83 -21.88 -5.69 -1.58
CA ALA A 83 -23.08 -6.42 -1.21
C ALA A 83 -23.06 -7.89 -1.69
N THR A 84 -22.48 -8.17 -2.85
CA THR A 84 -22.50 -9.48 -3.48
C THR A 84 -21.16 -10.21 -3.43
N GLY A 85 -20.07 -9.47 -3.24
CA GLY A 85 -18.69 -10.01 -3.25
C GLY A 85 -18.19 -10.44 -4.63
N ILE A 86 -18.93 -10.15 -5.69
CA ILE A 86 -18.57 -10.45 -7.10
C ILE A 86 -18.48 -9.16 -7.91
N LEU A 87 -18.09 -9.28 -9.18
CA LEU A 87 -18.05 -8.16 -10.10
C LEU A 87 -19.42 -7.47 -10.18
N PRO A 88 -19.47 -6.13 -10.17
CA PRO A 88 -20.72 -5.40 -10.26
C PRO A 88 -21.41 -5.63 -11.60
N THR A 89 -22.73 -5.72 -11.57
CA THR A 89 -23.59 -5.86 -12.76
C THR A 89 -24.26 -4.53 -13.11
N GLU A 90 -24.72 -4.38 -14.35
CA GLU A 90 -25.46 -3.19 -14.78
C GLU A 90 -26.73 -2.95 -13.93
N ALA A 91 -27.43 -4.03 -13.55
CA ALA A 91 -28.61 -3.95 -12.71
C ALA A 91 -28.31 -3.42 -11.30
N GLU A 92 -27.17 -3.80 -10.74
CA GLU A 92 -26.73 -3.31 -9.42
C GLU A 92 -26.34 -1.83 -9.50
N CYS A 93 -25.74 -1.39 -10.62
CA CYS A 93 -25.41 0.02 -10.85
C CYS A 93 -26.66 0.91 -11.03
N ALA A 94 -27.81 0.35 -11.36
CA ALA A 94 -29.07 1.09 -11.46
C ALA A 94 -29.75 1.35 -10.10
N THR A 95 -29.32 0.66 -9.04
CA THR A 95 -29.88 0.77 -7.69
C THR A 95 -28.88 1.38 -6.73
N PHE A 96 -29.06 2.64 -6.35
CA PHE A 96 -28.20 3.34 -5.37
C PHE A 96 -28.73 3.15 -3.94
N PRO A 97 -27.85 3.18 -2.91
CA PRO A 97 -26.39 3.34 -2.97
C PRO A 97 -25.66 2.08 -3.41
N VAL A 98 -24.54 2.25 -4.13
CA VAL A 98 -23.65 1.16 -4.53
C VAL A 98 -22.29 1.37 -3.86
N THR A 99 -21.79 0.32 -3.19
CA THR A 99 -20.46 0.30 -2.58
C THR A 99 -19.56 -0.66 -3.35
N ILE A 100 -18.46 -0.15 -3.86
CA ILE A 100 -17.43 -0.92 -4.57
C ILE A 100 -16.18 -1.03 -3.72
N ILE A 101 -15.64 -2.24 -3.61
CA ILE A 101 -14.37 -2.51 -2.94
C ILE A 101 -13.32 -2.81 -4.00
N GLY A 102 -12.31 -1.96 -4.08
CA GLY A 102 -11.10 -2.21 -4.86
C GLY A 102 -10.03 -2.88 -3.99
N THR A 103 -9.30 -3.83 -4.55
CA THR A 103 -8.26 -4.59 -3.84
C THR A 103 -6.99 -4.70 -4.69
N PHE A 104 -5.84 -4.45 -4.05
CA PHE A 104 -4.53 -4.66 -4.64
C PHE A 104 -3.49 -5.02 -3.58
N GLY A 105 -2.75 -6.11 -3.81
CA GLY A 105 -1.64 -6.51 -2.93
C GLY A 105 -2.04 -6.73 -1.46
N GLY A 106 -3.28 -7.20 -1.21
CA GLY A 106 -3.81 -7.41 0.15
C GLY A 106 -4.37 -6.16 0.82
N VAL A 107 -4.38 -5.01 0.13
CA VAL A 107 -5.00 -3.77 0.61
C VAL A 107 -6.32 -3.56 -0.11
N SER A 108 -7.38 -3.24 0.64
CA SER A 108 -8.72 -2.96 0.11
C SER A 108 -9.16 -1.54 0.42
N ARG A 109 -9.87 -0.92 -0.52
CA ARG A 109 -10.53 0.38 -0.36
C ARG A 109 -11.95 0.30 -0.85
N ALA A 110 -12.87 0.83 -0.07
CA ALA A 110 -14.28 0.88 -0.41
C ALA A 110 -14.70 2.32 -0.72
N PHE A 111 -15.47 2.48 -1.79
CA PHE A 111 -16.12 3.73 -2.15
C PHE A 111 -17.62 3.49 -2.33
N GLU A 112 -18.40 4.42 -1.85
CA GLU A 112 -19.86 4.41 -1.98
C GLU A 112 -20.32 5.56 -2.86
N ILE A 113 -21.25 5.26 -3.74
CA ILE A 113 -21.99 6.25 -4.53
C ILE A 113 -23.42 6.25 -4.06
N SER A 114 -23.92 7.43 -3.76
CA SER A 114 -25.33 7.73 -3.54
C SER A 114 -25.71 8.90 -4.45
N LEU A 115 -26.67 8.71 -5.32
CA LEU A 115 -27.27 9.77 -6.18
C LEU A 115 -28.63 10.15 -5.64
#